data_be1ac199854278ab492b52008ebbbb41
#
_entry.id   be1ac199854278ab492b52008ebbbb41
#
_cell.length_a   1.000
_cell.length_b   1.000
_cell.length_c   1.000
_cell.angle_alpha   90.00
_cell.angle_beta   90.00
_cell.angle_gamma   90.00
#
_symmetry.space_group_name_H-M   'P 1'
#
loop_
_entity.id
_entity.type
_entity.pdbx_description
1 polymer ?
#
loop_
_entity_poly.entity_id
_entity_poly.type
_entity_poly.pdbx_seq_one_letter_code
_entity_poly.pdbx_strand_id
1 'polypeptide(L)'
;MYKNEMTWRIRVYGIVQGVGFRPTVSRHATNHGIYGTVCNKGPYVEIYAQGTKEQIEGFLNSLKEHPPKRAAVLKINTENITADTTEQFEQFDIIESEKTKGEIFISPDIAICDECKEEMFDPKDRRYLHPFINCTCCGPRLTILDALPYDRERTSMKEFPMCPDCAKEYTDEKTRRYDAQPVCCNQCGPQVYLIGRPERGRAAITYTRRLIREGKIVAIKGIGGFHLCCDATNEEVVCRLRTLKNRPAKPFAVMAKDESVVKRECVVTPEQEAILTGHCLLYTSPSPRD
;
A
#
# COMPACT_ATOMS: atom_id res chain seq x y z
N MET A 1 -40.66 11.57 4.98
CA MET A 1 -39.88 12.73 5.47
C MET A 1 -39.41 12.40 6.88
N TYR A 2 -38.17 12.02 7.04
CA TYR A 2 -37.55 11.79 8.35
C TYR A 2 -37.29 13.15 9.00
N LYS A 3 -38.04 13.48 10.01
CA LYS A 3 -38.16 14.84 10.61
C LYS A 3 -36.93 15.34 11.40
N ASN A 4 -35.77 14.60 11.42
CA ASN A 4 -34.60 14.95 12.23
C ASN A 4 -33.25 14.60 11.55
N GLU A 5 -33.19 14.52 10.23
CA GLU A 5 -31.92 14.28 9.54
C GLU A 5 -31.14 15.58 9.39
N MET A 6 -29.87 15.50 9.69
CA MET A 6 -28.88 16.56 9.54
C MET A 6 -27.88 16.19 8.47
N THR A 7 -27.35 17.16 7.76
CA THR A 7 -26.22 16.97 6.84
C THR A 7 -25.01 17.72 7.36
N TRP A 8 -23.93 16.98 7.57
CA TRP A 8 -22.67 17.53 8.04
C TRP A 8 -21.59 17.39 6.99
N ARG A 9 -20.82 18.45 6.82
CA ARG A 9 -19.58 18.45 6.06
C ARG A 9 -18.41 18.25 7.02
N ILE A 10 -17.65 17.18 6.80
CA ILE A 10 -16.53 16.77 7.67
C ILE A 10 -15.26 16.78 6.81
N ARG A 11 -14.22 17.46 7.28
CA ARG A 11 -12.91 17.52 6.64
C ARG A 11 -11.87 16.93 7.55
N VAL A 12 -11.17 15.89 7.07
CA VAL A 12 -10.17 15.16 7.83
C VAL A 12 -8.79 15.41 7.24
N TYR A 13 -7.89 15.89 8.07
CA TYR A 13 -6.52 16.26 7.72
C TYR A 13 -5.51 15.31 8.35
N GLY A 14 -4.39 15.07 7.65
CA GLY A 14 -3.31 14.22 8.11
C GLY A 14 -2.87 13.20 7.06
N ILE A 15 -2.28 12.09 7.50
CA ILE A 15 -1.98 10.94 6.63
C ILE A 15 -3.27 10.14 6.46
N VAL A 16 -4.13 10.57 5.54
CA VAL A 16 -5.46 10.00 5.30
C VAL A 16 -5.67 9.55 3.85
N GLN A 17 -4.63 9.66 3.02
CA GLN A 17 -4.65 9.16 1.64
C GLN A 17 -3.67 8.00 1.46
N GLY A 18 -4.03 7.03 0.62
CA GLY A 18 -3.20 5.84 0.37
C GLY A 18 -3.11 4.87 1.56
N VAL A 19 -3.92 5.04 2.59
CA VAL A 19 -3.92 4.22 3.82
C VAL A 19 -5.24 3.49 4.05
N GLY A 20 -6.12 3.43 3.04
CA GLY A 20 -7.44 2.82 3.15
C GLY A 20 -8.45 3.67 3.93
N PHE A 21 -8.27 4.99 3.97
CA PHE A 21 -9.13 5.86 4.76
C PHE A 21 -10.55 5.94 4.19
N ARG A 22 -10.73 6.19 2.88
CA ARG A 22 -12.05 6.22 2.22
C ARG A 22 -12.84 4.92 2.42
N PRO A 23 -12.28 3.71 2.18
CA PRO A 23 -12.95 2.45 2.50
C PRO A 23 -13.36 2.30 3.97
N THR A 24 -12.54 2.79 4.90
CA THR A 24 -12.86 2.73 6.33
C THR A 24 -14.00 3.69 6.68
N VAL A 25 -13.99 4.90 6.10
CA VAL A 25 -15.08 5.86 6.25
C VAL A 25 -16.39 5.26 5.74
N SER A 26 -16.39 4.65 4.55
CA SER A 26 -17.59 4.01 3.97
C SER A 26 -18.13 2.90 4.89
N ARG A 27 -17.27 2.02 5.41
CA ARG A 27 -17.70 0.98 6.36
C ARG A 27 -18.26 1.54 7.67
N HIS A 28 -17.63 2.58 8.22
CA HIS A 28 -18.15 3.24 9.42
C HIS A 28 -19.50 3.92 9.14
N ALA A 29 -19.66 4.57 7.99
CA ALA A 29 -20.91 5.16 7.58
C ALA A 29 -22.03 4.12 7.49
N THR A 30 -21.80 3.00 6.82
CA THR A 30 -22.74 1.88 6.71
C THR A 30 -23.11 1.33 8.10
N ASN A 31 -22.12 1.13 8.99
CA ASN A 31 -22.37 0.61 10.34
C ASN A 31 -23.20 1.55 11.22
N HIS A 32 -23.14 2.85 10.99
CA HIS A 32 -23.91 3.85 11.72
C HIS A 32 -25.19 4.30 11.00
N GLY A 33 -25.49 3.73 9.82
CA GLY A 33 -26.65 4.12 9.01
C GLY A 33 -26.57 5.56 8.52
N ILE A 34 -25.34 6.02 8.17
CA ILE A 34 -25.08 7.32 7.57
C ILE A 34 -25.16 7.19 6.04
N TYR A 35 -25.83 8.13 5.43
CA TYR A 35 -25.85 8.35 3.99
C TYR A 35 -24.90 9.46 3.60
N GLY A 36 -24.40 9.49 2.36
CA GLY A 36 -23.53 10.56 1.94
C GLY A 36 -22.40 10.16 1.02
N THR A 37 -21.31 10.92 1.07
CA THR A 37 -20.15 10.69 0.19
C THR A 37 -18.83 10.93 0.88
N VAL A 38 -17.77 10.30 0.34
CA VAL A 38 -16.38 10.58 0.72
C VAL A 38 -15.51 10.74 -0.51
N CYS A 39 -14.66 11.76 -0.52
CA CYS A 39 -13.67 11.95 -1.57
C CYS A 39 -12.37 12.56 -1.05
N ASN A 40 -11.30 12.45 -1.84
CA ASN A 40 -10.06 13.20 -1.59
C ASN A 40 -10.20 14.60 -2.20
N LYS A 41 -9.95 15.63 -1.39
CA LYS A 41 -9.96 17.05 -1.78
C LYS A 41 -8.57 17.66 -1.54
N GLY A 42 -7.60 17.32 -2.40
CA GLY A 42 -6.27 17.85 -2.21
C GLY A 42 -5.70 17.55 -0.81
N PRO A 43 -5.60 18.53 0.12
CA PRO A 43 -4.94 18.34 1.41
C PRO A 43 -5.75 17.60 2.47
N TYR A 44 -7.01 17.27 2.23
CA TYR A 44 -7.89 16.60 3.18
C TYR A 44 -8.82 15.59 2.50
N VAL A 45 -9.42 14.74 3.31
CA VAL A 45 -10.58 13.93 2.89
C VAL A 45 -11.83 14.68 3.30
N GLU A 46 -12.75 14.88 2.34
CA GLU A 46 -14.05 15.49 2.58
C GLU A 46 -15.14 14.41 2.63
N ILE A 47 -16.00 14.55 3.63
CA ILE A 47 -17.12 13.63 3.86
C ILE A 47 -18.38 14.47 4.01
N TYR A 48 -19.41 14.11 3.26
CA TYR A 48 -20.78 14.54 3.52
C TYR A 48 -21.48 13.41 4.25
N ALA A 49 -22.01 13.68 5.43
CA ALA A 49 -22.65 12.71 6.30
C ALA A 49 -24.07 13.15 6.63
N GLN A 50 -25.06 12.38 6.20
CA GLN A 50 -26.48 12.62 6.47
C GLN A 50 -27.05 11.54 7.34
N GLY A 51 -27.73 11.95 8.43
CA GLY A 51 -28.33 11.06 9.43
C GLY A 51 -28.85 11.81 10.62
N THR A 52 -29.30 11.07 11.66
CA THR A 52 -29.66 11.68 12.93
C THR A 52 -28.45 12.19 13.68
N LYS A 53 -28.64 13.04 14.67
CA LYS A 53 -27.56 13.56 15.50
C LYS A 53 -26.74 12.44 16.15
N GLU A 54 -27.41 11.46 16.70
CA GLU A 54 -26.80 10.31 17.38
C GLU A 54 -25.96 9.46 16.41
N GLN A 55 -26.48 9.24 15.19
CA GLN A 55 -25.76 8.51 14.14
C GLN A 55 -24.46 9.24 13.74
N ILE A 56 -24.55 10.55 13.52
CA ILE A 56 -23.40 11.38 13.12
C ILE A 56 -22.35 11.44 14.24
N GLU A 57 -22.77 11.60 15.49
CA GLU A 57 -21.85 11.58 16.64
C GLU A 57 -21.16 10.22 16.81
N GLY A 58 -21.90 9.12 16.68
CA GLY A 58 -21.34 7.75 16.69
C GLY A 58 -20.33 7.52 15.56
N PHE A 59 -20.68 7.98 14.36
CA PHE A 59 -19.78 7.91 13.19
C PHE A 59 -18.51 8.72 13.40
N LEU A 60 -18.59 9.96 13.89
CA LEU A 60 -17.43 10.80 14.19
C LEU A 60 -16.52 10.18 15.25
N ASN A 61 -17.09 9.56 16.28
CA ASN A 61 -16.32 8.85 17.29
C ASN A 61 -15.59 7.66 16.68
N SER A 62 -16.25 6.87 15.83
CA SER A 62 -15.61 5.76 15.13
C SER A 62 -14.45 6.20 14.23
N LEU A 63 -14.57 7.34 13.57
CA LEU A 63 -13.46 7.90 12.76
C LEU A 63 -12.25 8.29 13.61
N LYS A 64 -12.44 8.72 14.86
CA LYS A 64 -11.37 9.11 15.79
C LYS A 64 -10.73 7.90 16.47
N GLU A 65 -11.54 6.97 16.93
CA GLU A 65 -11.09 5.85 17.76
C GLU A 65 -10.61 4.66 16.93
N HIS A 66 -11.16 4.47 15.74
CA HIS A 66 -10.89 3.34 14.86
C HIS A 66 -10.48 3.76 13.43
N PRO A 67 -9.51 4.68 13.27
CA PRO A 67 -8.98 5.00 11.96
C PRO A 67 -8.26 3.77 11.37
N PRO A 68 -8.01 3.74 10.06
CA PRO A 68 -7.16 2.70 9.49
C PRO A 68 -5.81 2.66 10.21
N LYS A 69 -5.30 1.46 10.45
CA LYS A 69 -4.08 1.19 11.24
C LYS A 69 -2.86 2.06 10.88
N ARG A 70 -2.85 2.65 9.68
CA ARG A 70 -1.76 3.47 9.15
C ARG A 70 -2.12 4.92 8.88
N ALA A 71 -3.35 5.29 9.19
CA ALA A 71 -3.76 6.68 9.15
C ALA A 71 -3.22 7.44 10.37
N ALA A 72 -2.85 8.70 10.14
CA ALA A 72 -2.61 9.64 11.22
C ALA A 72 -3.56 10.82 11.03
N VAL A 73 -4.67 10.79 11.75
CA VAL A 73 -5.65 11.88 11.76
C VAL A 73 -5.12 13.00 12.65
N LEU A 74 -4.73 14.11 12.05
CA LEU A 74 -4.18 15.27 12.79
C LEU A 74 -5.27 16.24 13.20
N LYS A 75 -6.32 16.39 12.38
CA LYS A 75 -7.41 17.32 12.62
C LYS A 75 -8.69 16.88 11.93
N ILE A 76 -9.82 17.07 12.58
CA ILE A 76 -11.16 16.91 12.00
C ILE A 76 -11.91 18.23 12.19
N ASN A 77 -12.33 18.82 11.09
CA ASN A 77 -13.23 19.97 11.08
C ASN A 77 -14.63 19.47 10.71
N THR A 78 -15.62 19.93 11.45
CA THR A 78 -17.03 19.57 11.24
C THR A 78 -17.86 20.83 11.08
N GLU A 79 -18.79 20.80 10.15
CA GLU A 79 -19.71 21.91 9.86
C GLU A 79 -21.11 21.35 9.58
N ASN A 80 -22.08 21.83 10.33
CA ASN A 80 -23.48 21.48 10.05
C ASN A 80 -23.98 22.36 8.89
N ILE A 81 -24.32 21.74 7.77
CA ILE A 81 -24.78 22.40 6.55
C ILE A 81 -26.24 22.06 6.21
N THR A 82 -26.99 21.55 7.16
CA THR A 82 -28.40 21.13 6.96
C THR A 82 -29.27 22.24 6.35
N ALA A 83 -29.01 23.49 6.74
CA ALA A 83 -29.74 24.64 6.19
C ALA A 83 -29.24 25.09 4.81
N ASP A 84 -28.01 24.70 4.43
CA ASP A 84 -27.32 25.17 3.22
C ASP A 84 -27.38 24.17 2.05
N THR A 85 -27.95 22.98 2.29
CA THR A 85 -28.04 21.93 1.24
C THR A 85 -29.44 21.38 1.14
N THR A 86 -29.84 21.12 -0.11
CA THR A 86 -31.06 20.36 -0.44
C THR A 86 -30.73 18.95 -0.94
N GLU A 87 -29.43 18.58 -0.90
CA GLU A 87 -28.96 17.30 -1.40
C GLU A 87 -29.43 16.17 -0.48
N GLN A 88 -29.96 15.11 -1.08
CA GLN A 88 -30.42 13.90 -0.40
C GLN A 88 -29.59 12.73 -0.92
N PHE A 89 -29.06 11.94 -0.01
CA PHE A 89 -28.25 10.77 -0.34
C PHE A 89 -29.08 9.50 -0.10
N GLU A 90 -29.02 8.57 -1.06
CA GLU A 90 -29.71 7.27 -0.95
C GLU A 90 -28.82 6.18 -0.33
N GLN A 91 -27.50 6.35 -0.43
CA GLN A 91 -26.48 5.44 0.09
C GLN A 91 -25.23 6.22 0.47
N PHE A 92 -24.18 5.52 0.91
CA PHE A 92 -22.89 6.14 1.17
C PHE A 92 -21.87 5.72 0.11
N ASP A 93 -21.38 6.68 -0.68
CA ASP A 93 -20.53 6.43 -1.84
C ASP A 93 -19.12 7.01 -1.70
N ILE A 94 -18.14 6.28 -2.24
CA ILE A 94 -16.82 6.86 -2.52
C ILE A 94 -16.88 7.50 -3.91
N ILE A 95 -16.77 8.82 -3.97
CA ILE A 95 -16.83 9.58 -5.23
C ILE A 95 -15.44 9.99 -5.71
N GLU A 96 -15.36 10.43 -6.95
CA GLU A 96 -14.11 10.89 -7.57
C GLU A 96 -13.45 12.02 -6.78
N SER A 97 -12.12 11.98 -6.77
CA SER A 97 -11.31 12.98 -6.08
C SER A 97 -11.26 14.30 -6.84
N GLU A 98 -11.34 15.40 -6.13
CA GLU A 98 -11.24 16.73 -6.71
C GLU A 98 -9.88 17.38 -6.46
N LYS A 99 -9.41 18.18 -7.44
CA LYS A 99 -8.17 18.95 -7.31
C LYS A 99 -8.44 20.23 -6.55
N THR A 100 -8.01 20.30 -5.30
CA THR A 100 -7.90 21.57 -4.56
C THR A 100 -6.44 21.89 -4.27
N LYS A 101 -6.11 23.18 -4.22
CA LYS A 101 -4.76 23.64 -3.87
C LYS A 101 -4.46 23.36 -2.40
N GLY A 102 -3.26 22.85 -2.09
CA GLY A 102 -2.79 22.60 -0.74
C GLY A 102 -1.72 21.52 -0.68
N GLU A 103 -1.02 21.44 0.45
CA GLU A 103 -0.03 20.40 0.70
C GLU A 103 -0.73 19.07 1.02
N ILE A 104 -0.36 18.01 0.32
CA ILE A 104 -0.93 16.68 0.50
C ILE A 104 0.15 15.77 1.07
N PHE A 105 -0.14 15.16 2.22
CA PHE A 105 0.71 14.14 2.81
C PHE A 105 0.34 12.76 2.25
N ILE A 106 1.23 12.18 1.46
CA ILE A 106 1.07 10.82 0.98
C ILE A 106 1.88 9.87 1.86
N SER A 107 1.26 8.75 2.19
CA SER A 107 1.95 7.67 2.86
C SER A 107 3.15 7.21 2.02
N PRO A 108 4.31 6.97 2.62
CA PRO A 108 5.37 6.20 1.97
C PRO A 108 4.86 4.81 1.58
N ASP A 109 5.65 4.10 0.78
CA ASP A 109 5.38 2.70 0.47
C ASP A 109 5.34 1.88 1.77
N ILE A 110 4.47 0.89 1.81
CA ILE A 110 4.19 0.14 3.02
C ILE A 110 4.58 -1.32 2.80
N ALA A 111 5.33 -1.89 3.75
CA ALA A 111 5.70 -3.30 3.74
C ALA A 111 4.46 -4.21 3.63
N ILE A 112 4.64 -5.37 3.01
CA ILE A 112 3.58 -6.36 2.84
C ILE A 112 2.93 -6.72 4.19
N CYS A 113 1.61 -6.78 4.27
CA CYS A 113 0.88 -7.26 5.43
C CYS A 113 0.83 -8.79 5.45
N ASP A 114 0.52 -9.35 6.63
CA ASP A 114 0.55 -10.80 6.82
C ASP A 114 -0.42 -11.53 5.90
N GLU A 115 -1.63 -11.00 5.72
CA GLU A 115 -2.63 -11.60 4.83
C GLU A 115 -2.19 -11.59 3.36
N CYS A 116 -1.59 -10.51 2.88
CA CYS A 116 -1.02 -10.48 1.53
C CYS A 116 0.19 -11.40 1.40
N LYS A 117 0.97 -11.57 2.47
CA LYS A 117 2.08 -12.52 2.53
C LYS A 117 1.58 -13.96 2.47
N GLU A 118 0.53 -14.29 3.19
CA GLU A 118 -0.12 -15.60 3.15
C GLU A 118 -0.63 -15.91 1.74
N GLU A 119 -1.41 -15.03 1.13
CA GLU A 119 -1.87 -15.17 -0.27
C GLU A 119 -0.71 -15.33 -1.26
N MET A 120 0.39 -14.57 -1.09
CA MET A 120 1.55 -14.66 -1.96
C MET A 120 2.25 -16.02 -1.89
N PHE A 121 2.16 -16.71 -0.76
CA PHE A 121 2.78 -18.03 -0.56
C PHE A 121 1.80 -19.19 -0.65
N ASP A 122 0.50 -18.96 -0.78
CA ASP A 122 -0.49 -20.02 -1.01
C ASP A 122 -0.51 -20.43 -2.51
N PRO A 123 -0.10 -21.67 -2.85
CA PRO A 123 -0.13 -22.15 -4.24
C PRO A 123 -1.51 -22.14 -4.90
N LYS A 124 -2.58 -22.08 -4.11
CA LYS A 124 -3.97 -22.06 -4.59
C LYS A 124 -4.47 -20.63 -4.85
N ASP A 125 -3.80 -19.62 -4.30
CA ASP A 125 -4.19 -18.24 -4.49
C ASP A 125 -3.81 -17.73 -5.89
N ARG A 126 -4.66 -16.91 -6.48
CA ARG A 126 -4.42 -16.31 -7.81
C ARG A 126 -3.25 -15.33 -7.82
N ARG A 127 -2.81 -14.87 -6.66
CA ARG A 127 -1.63 -14.01 -6.45
C ARG A 127 -0.40 -14.77 -5.97
N TYR A 128 -0.43 -16.10 -6.04
CA TYR A 128 0.74 -16.92 -5.71
C TYR A 128 2.00 -16.44 -6.46
N LEU A 129 3.05 -16.15 -5.70
CA LEU A 129 4.31 -15.59 -6.19
C LEU A 129 4.14 -14.30 -7.03
N HIS A 130 3.12 -13.50 -6.73
CA HIS A 130 2.95 -12.19 -7.36
C HIS A 130 3.76 -11.13 -6.62
N PRO A 131 4.89 -10.62 -7.19
CA PRO A 131 5.79 -9.73 -6.45
C PRO A 131 5.22 -8.32 -6.21
N PHE A 132 4.13 -7.99 -6.90
CA PHE A 132 3.43 -6.70 -6.77
C PHE A 132 2.11 -6.82 -5.99
N ILE A 133 1.98 -7.88 -5.18
CA ILE A 133 0.79 -8.07 -4.35
C ILE A 133 0.63 -6.91 -3.36
N ASN A 134 -0.61 -6.48 -3.17
CA ASN A 134 -0.96 -5.35 -2.33
C ASN A 134 -2.42 -5.40 -1.87
N CYS A 135 -2.76 -4.52 -0.94
CA CYS A 135 -4.14 -4.24 -0.55
C CYS A 135 -4.26 -2.77 -0.07
N THR A 136 -5.39 -2.38 0.52
CA THR A 136 -5.56 -1.04 1.08
C THR A 136 -4.57 -0.73 2.21
N CYS A 137 -4.04 -1.75 2.90
CA CYS A 137 -3.16 -1.62 4.05
C CYS A 137 -1.67 -1.75 3.73
N CYS A 138 -1.27 -2.27 2.56
CA CYS A 138 0.13 -2.52 2.22
C CYS A 138 0.42 -2.33 0.73
N GLY A 139 1.70 -2.32 0.38
CA GLY A 139 2.18 -2.18 -1.00
C GLY A 139 2.60 -0.76 -1.36
N PRO A 140 2.79 -0.48 -2.65
CA PRO A 140 3.32 0.79 -3.14
C PRO A 140 2.31 1.93 -2.95
N ARG A 141 2.84 3.12 -2.68
CA ARG A 141 2.12 4.38 -2.59
C ARG A 141 2.88 5.47 -3.34
N LEU A 142 3.91 6.03 -2.70
CA LEU A 142 4.72 7.10 -3.27
C LEU A 142 5.45 6.68 -4.54
N THR A 143 5.97 5.46 -4.60
CA THR A 143 6.78 4.98 -5.74
C THR A 143 5.99 4.78 -7.03
N ILE A 144 4.67 4.69 -6.97
CA ILE A 144 3.81 4.55 -8.17
C ILE A 144 3.05 5.83 -8.51
N LEU A 145 3.17 6.88 -7.68
CA LEU A 145 2.40 8.11 -7.82
C LEU A 145 2.98 9.00 -8.92
N ASP A 146 2.17 9.36 -9.89
CA ASP A 146 2.50 10.32 -10.95
C ASP A 146 2.01 11.73 -10.60
N ALA A 147 0.82 11.83 -10.00
CA ALA A 147 0.20 13.10 -9.64
C ALA A 147 -0.81 12.91 -8.50
N LEU A 148 -1.15 14.03 -7.83
CA LEU A 148 -2.16 14.09 -6.78
C LEU A 148 -3.54 14.48 -7.32
N PRO A 149 -4.63 14.08 -6.64
CA PRO A 149 -4.74 13.18 -5.49
C PRO A 149 -4.42 11.72 -5.84
N TYR A 150 -4.25 10.87 -4.81
CA TYR A 150 -3.89 9.46 -4.97
C TYR A 150 -5.07 8.62 -5.44
N ASP A 151 -5.19 8.51 -6.75
CA ASP A 151 -6.18 7.68 -7.46
C ASP A 151 -5.48 6.89 -8.57
N ARG A 152 -6.05 5.74 -8.98
CA ARG A 152 -5.40 4.80 -9.90
C ARG A 152 -4.94 5.43 -11.21
N GLU A 153 -5.76 6.29 -11.81
CA GLU A 153 -5.47 6.98 -13.06
C GLU A 153 -4.32 8.00 -12.95
N ARG A 154 -3.94 8.35 -11.71
CA ARG A 154 -2.81 9.24 -11.38
C ARG A 154 -1.60 8.50 -10.82
N THR A 155 -1.58 7.21 -11.03
CA THR A 155 -0.46 6.33 -10.70
C THR A 155 0.01 5.58 -11.94
N SER A 156 1.21 5.00 -11.90
CA SER A 156 1.69 4.10 -12.96
C SER A 156 0.80 2.87 -13.18
N MET A 157 -0.15 2.60 -12.26
CA MET A 157 -1.12 1.51 -12.40
C MET A 157 -2.22 1.78 -13.44
N LYS A 158 -2.35 3.01 -13.95
CA LYS A 158 -3.23 3.33 -15.08
C LYS A 158 -2.93 2.51 -16.33
N GLU A 159 -1.65 2.09 -16.49
CA GLU A 159 -1.21 1.27 -17.62
C GLU A 159 -1.63 -0.21 -17.49
N PHE A 160 -2.19 -0.61 -16.33
CA PHE A 160 -2.58 -1.98 -16.02
C PHE A 160 -4.08 -2.07 -15.75
N PRO A 161 -4.94 -2.18 -16.78
CA PRO A 161 -6.38 -2.35 -16.61
C PRO A 161 -6.69 -3.58 -15.75
N MET A 162 -7.59 -3.43 -14.80
CA MET A 162 -7.98 -4.52 -13.91
C MET A 162 -8.71 -5.63 -14.68
N CYS A 163 -8.36 -6.89 -14.39
CA CYS A 163 -9.19 -8.03 -14.82
C CYS A 163 -10.52 -8.03 -14.03
N PRO A 164 -11.55 -8.77 -14.51
CA PRO A 164 -12.87 -8.80 -13.87
C PRO A 164 -12.83 -9.11 -12.37
N ASP A 165 -11.97 -10.06 -11.96
CA ASP A 165 -11.84 -10.43 -10.55
C ASP A 165 -11.22 -9.31 -9.70
N CYS A 166 -10.18 -8.63 -10.22
CA CYS A 166 -9.60 -7.47 -9.53
C CYS A 166 -10.57 -6.30 -9.48
N ALA A 167 -11.35 -6.06 -10.54
CA ALA A 167 -12.38 -5.04 -10.57
C ALA A 167 -13.48 -5.33 -9.55
N LYS A 168 -13.92 -6.60 -9.44
CA LYS A 168 -14.88 -7.01 -8.41
C LYS A 168 -14.36 -6.77 -7.00
N GLU A 169 -13.11 -7.14 -6.71
CA GLU A 169 -12.50 -6.87 -5.39
C GLU A 169 -12.35 -5.36 -5.12
N TYR A 170 -12.09 -4.57 -6.15
CA TYR A 170 -11.94 -3.12 -6.06
C TYR A 170 -13.26 -2.41 -5.72
N THR A 171 -14.39 -2.91 -6.23
CA THR A 171 -15.72 -2.30 -6.04
C THR A 171 -16.51 -2.88 -4.86
N ASP A 172 -16.15 -4.05 -4.34
CA ASP A 172 -16.84 -4.69 -3.23
C ASP A 172 -16.27 -4.21 -1.89
N GLU A 173 -17.07 -3.44 -1.14
CA GLU A 173 -16.71 -2.89 0.18
C GLU A 173 -16.34 -3.92 1.24
N LYS A 174 -16.76 -5.18 1.06
CA LYS A 174 -16.45 -6.29 1.97
C LYS A 174 -15.05 -6.84 1.78
N THR A 175 -14.39 -6.50 0.68
CA THR A 175 -13.05 -7.01 0.39
C THR A 175 -11.95 -6.16 1.04
N ARG A 176 -10.77 -6.75 1.23
CA ARG A 176 -9.57 -6.04 1.69
C ARG A 176 -8.98 -5.13 0.61
N ARG A 177 -9.47 -5.24 -0.62
CA ARG A 177 -8.99 -4.48 -1.79
C ARG A 177 -9.98 -3.46 -2.30
N TYR A 178 -11.06 -3.25 -1.54
CA TYR A 178 -12.02 -2.18 -1.83
C TYR A 178 -11.28 -0.84 -1.95
N ASP A 179 -11.45 -0.16 -3.08
CA ASP A 179 -10.81 1.13 -3.40
C ASP A 179 -9.26 1.11 -3.27
N ALA A 180 -8.62 -0.07 -3.41
CA ALA A 180 -7.18 -0.20 -3.37
C ALA A 180 -6.56 0.18 -4.72
N GLN A 181 -6.06 1.41 -4.84
CA GLN A 181 -5.58 1.97 -6.11
C GLN A 181 -4.52 1.10 -6.83
N PRO A 182 -3.57 0.44 -6.12
CA PRO A 182 -2.57 -0.41 -6.77
C PRO A 182 -3.03 -1.84 -7.07
N VAL A 183 -4.31 -2.19 -6.81
CA VAL A 183 -4.79 -3.58 -6.94
C VAL A 183 -4.46 -4.21 -8.29
N CYS A 184 -3.91 -5.41 -8.24
CA CYS A 184 -3.58 -6.23 -9.41
C CYS A 184 -3.38 -7.69 -9.02
N CYS A 185 -3.16 -8.54 -10.03
CA CYS A 185 -2.80 -9.94 -9.87
C CYS A 185 -1.85 -10.38 -10.99
N ASN A 186 -1.45 -11.65 -10.99
CA ASN A 186 -0.57 -12.22 -12.02
C ASN A 186 -1.11 -12.07 -13.46
N GLN A 187 -2.42 -11.88 -13.64
CA GLN A 187 -3.05 -11.73 -14.95
C GLN A 187 -3.03 -10.27 -15.44
N CYS A 188 -3.35 -9.31 -14.58
CA CYS A 188 -3.59 -7.93 -14.97
C CYS A 188 -2.53 -6.92 -14.47
N GLY A 189 -1.63 -7.34 -13.59
CA GLY A 189 -0.59 -6.48 -13.04
C GLY A 189 0.73 -6.50 -13.81
N PRO A 190 1.69 -5.70 -13.38
CA PRO A 190 3.03 -5.73 -13.92
C PRO A 190 3.67 -7.11 -13.74
N GLN A 191 4.54 -7.48 -14.67
CA GLN A 191 5.22 -8.77 -14.66
C GLN A 191 6.72 -8.61 -14.66
N VAL A 192 7.41 -9.41 -13.85
CA VAL A 192 8.85 -9.59 -13.96
C VAL A 192 9.19 -10.49 -15.13
N TYR A 193 10.34 -10.27 -15.76
CA TYR A 193 10.84 -11.09 -16.83
C TYR A 193 12.36 -11.18 -16.82
N LEU A 194 12.91 -12.17 -17.50
CA LEU A 194 14.35 -12.33 -17.70
C LEU A 194 14.74 -11.80 -19.06
N ILE A 195 15.72 -10.90 -19.09
CA ILE A 195 16.28 -10.39 -20.36
C ILE A 195 16.97 -11.54 -21.11
N GLY A 196 16.65 -11.68 -22.40
CA GLY A 196 17.19 -12.75 -23.26
C GLY A 196 16.57 -14.14 -23.02
N ARG A 197 15.47 -14.23 -22.25
CA ARG A 197 14.78 -15.51 -21.92
C ARG A 197 13.26 -15.35 -22.09
N PRO A 198 12.54 -16.44 -22.38
CA PRO A 198 11.09 -16.41 -22.52
C PRO A 198 10.34 -16.36 -21.19
N GLU A 199 10.98 -16.71 -20.08
CA GLU A 199 10.35 -16.83 -18.78
C GLU A 199 9.79 -15.47 -18.31
N ARG A 200 8.51 -15.49 -17.85
CA ARG A 200 7.76 -14.34 -17.34
C ARG A 200 7.11 -14.67 -16.00
N GLY A 201 6.81 -13.65 -15.21
CA GLY A 201 6.08 -13.79 -13.94
C GLY A 201 6.71 -14.84 -13.02
N ARG A 202 5.91 -15.78 -12.54
CA ARG A 202 6.36 -16.86 -11.65
C ARG A 202 7.50 -17.71 -12.21
N ALA A 203 7.48 -17.98 -13.51
CA ALA A 203 8.54 -18.77 -14.16
C ALA A 203 9.89 -18.01 -14.09
N ALA A 204 9.88 -16.69 -14.32
CA ALA A 204 11.07 -15.86 -14.18
C ALA A 204 11.64 -15.87 -12.75
N ILE A 205 10.77 -15.74 -11.73
CA ILE A 205 11.17 -15.80 -10.31
C ILE A 205 11.76 -17.17 -9.97
N THR A 206 11.10 -18.25 -10.38
CA THR A 206 11.56 -19.62 -10.13
C THR A 206 12.91 -19.88 -10.79
N TYR A 207 13.07 -19.44 -12.02
CA TYR A 207 14.33 -19.57 -12.75
C TYR A 207 15.45 -18.77 -12.08
N THR A 208 15.19 -17.52 -11.69
CA THR A 208 16.15 -16.66 -10.98
C THR A 208 16.60 -17.30 -9.67
N ARG A 209 15.68 -17.85 -8.88
CA ARG A 209 16.00 -18.56 -7.63
C ARG A 209 16.90 -19.77 -7.88
N ARG A 210 16.69 -20.50 -8.98
CA ARG A 210 17.56 -21.61 -9.38
C ARG A 210 18.96 -21.11 -9.71
N LEU A 211 19.08 -20.05 -10.54
CA LEU A 211 20.38 -19.47 -10.88
C LEU A 211 21.18 -19.06 -9.65
N ILE A 212 20.55 -18.41 -8.67
CA ILE A 212 21.21 -18.01 -7.41
C ILE A 212 21.70 -19.23 -6.66
N ARG A 213 20.89 -20.29 -6.53
CA ARG A 213 21.30 -21.55 -5.86
C ARG A 213 22.45 -22.28 -6.60
N GLU A 214 22.51 -22.13 -7.90
CA GLU A 214 23.62 -22.65 -8.75
C GLU A 214 24.89 -21.77 -8.69
N GLY A 215 24.94 -20.81 -7.78
CA GLY A 215 26.09 -19.93 -7.60
C GLY A 215 26.24 -18.89 -8.74
N LYS A 216 25.17 -18.47 -9.37
CA LYS A 216 25.22 -17.39 -10.35
C LYS A 216 24.99 -16.03 -9.67
N ILE A 217 25.55 -14.98 -10.29
CA ILE A 217 25.26 -13.59 -9.93
C ILE A 217 24.17 -13.11 -10.90
N VAL A 218 23.08 -12.59 -10.37
CA VAL A 218 21.92 -12.10 -11.14
C VAL A 218 21.74 -10.61 -10.90
N ALA A 219 21.59 -9.85 -11.98
CA ALA A 219 21.20 -8.44 -11.89
C ALA A 219 19.67 -8.32 -11.84
N ILE A 220 19.14 -7.79 -10.74
CA ILE A 220 17.70 -7.62 -10.54
C ILE A 220 17.38 -6.12 -10.56
N LYS A 221 16.46 -5.70 -11.46
CA LYS A 221 15.99 -4.32 -11.52
C LYS A 221 15.07 -4.04 -10.31
N GLY A 222 15.52 -3.18 -9.42
CA GLY A 222 14.72 -2.58 -8.38
C GLY A 222 14.15 -1.22 -8.79
N ILE A 223 13.55 -0.48 -7.85
CA ILE A 223 12.94 0.84 -8.11
C ILE A 223 14.02 1.85 -8.53
N GLY A 224 15.11 1.97 -7.77
CA GLY A 224 16.16 2.95 -8.01
C GLY A 224 17.27 2.52 -8.97
N GLY A 225 17.32 1.24 -9.40
CA GLY A 225 18.40 0.73 -10.22
C GLY A 225 18.53 -0.79 -10.20
N PHE A 226 19.69 -1.31 -10.62
CA PHE A 226 19.97 -2.74 -10.60
C PHE A 226 20.74 -3.15 -9.35
N HIS A 227 20.30 -4.26 -8.75
CA HIS A 227 20.99 -4.94 -7.66
C HIS A 227 21.66 -6.20 -8.18
N LEU A 228 22.96 -6.37 -7.91
CA LEU A 228 23.64 -7.64 -8.16
C LEU A 228 23.41 -8.55 -6.96
N CYS A 229 22.73 -9.66 -7.18
CA CYS A 229 22.31 -10.61 -6.16
C CYS A 229 23.04 -11.95 -6.35
N CYS A 230 23.48 -12.54 -5.26
CA CYS A 230 24.04 -13.89 -5.22
C CYS A 230 23.70 -14.56 -3.88
N ASP A 231 24.02 -15.84 -3.74
CA ASP A 231 23.92 -16.55 -2.48
C ASP A 231 24.99 -16.03 -1.50
N ALA A 232 24.56 -15.43 -0.41
CA ALA A 232 25.45 -14.86 0.60
C ALA A 232 26.20 -15.94 1.43
N THR A 233 25.76 -17.20 1.39
CA THR A 233 26.38 -18.33 2.08
C THR A 233 27.47 -19.02 1.25
N ASN A 234 27.58 -18.64 -0.04
CA ASN A 234 28.56 -19.20 -0.96
C ASN A 234 29.76 -18.25 -1.11
N GLU A 235 30.85 -18.57 -0.41
CA GLU A 235 32.07 -17.73 -0.36
C GLU A 235 32.69 -17.49 -1.74
N GLU A 236 32.74 -18.49 -2.62
CA GLU A 236 33.31 -18.36 -3.95
C GLU A 236 32.54 -17.31 -4.76
N VAL A 237 31.21 -17.34 -4.72
CA VAL A 237 30.36 -16.39 -5.45
C VAL A 237 30.48 -14.99 -4.87
N VAL A 238 30.55 -14.87 -3.54
CA VAL A 238 30.76 -13.58 -2.87
C VAL A 238 32.13 -13.00 -3.25
N CYS A 239 33.20 -13.79 -3.26
CA CYS A 239 34.52 -13.34 -3.72
C CYS A 239 34.49 -12.88 -5.19
N ARG A 240 33.81 -13.62 -6.06
CA ARG A 240 33.62 -13.24 -7.46
C ARG A 240 32.86 -11.92 -7.60
N LEU A 241 31.81 -11.72 -6.79
CA LEU A 241 31.06 -10.47 -6.74
C LEU A 241 31.94 -9.30 -6.27
N ARG A 242 32.79 -9.52 -5.26
CA ARG A 242 33.77 -8.52 -4.78
C ARG A 242 34.71 -8.08 -5.90
N THR A 243 35.24 -9.03 -6.63
CA THR A 243 36.11 -8.77 -7.79
C THR A 243 35.38 -7.97 -8.87
N LEU A 244 34.18 -8.39 -9.26
CA LEU A 244 33.37 -7.70 -10.27
C LEU A 244 33.03 -6.25 -9.87
N LYS A 245 32.84 -5.99 -8.59
CA LYS A 245 32.49 -4.66 -8.06
C LYS A 245 33.71 -3.83 -7.67
N ASN A 246 34.93 -4.39 -7.77
CA ASN A 246 36.14 -3.79 -7.23
C ASN A 246 35.95 -3.30 -5.77
N ARG A 247 35.39 -4.19 -4.94
CA ARG A 247 34.96 -3.88 -3.55
C ARG A 247 35.48 -4.92 -2.58
N PRO A 248 36.81 -4.91 -2.26
CA PRO A 248 37.45 -5.99 -1.52
C PRO A 248 36.96 -6.13 -0.08
N ALA A 249 36.76 -5.03 0.64
CA ALA A 249 36.50 -5.05 2.08
C ALA A 249 35.12 -4.50 2.49
N LYS A 250 34.54 -3.55 1.76
CA LYS A 250 33.27 -2.91 2.14
C LYS A 250 32.11 -3.92 2.19
N PRO A 251 31.31 -3.99 3.27
CA PRO A 251 30.23 -4.96 3.38
C PRO A 251 29.15 -4.76 2.30
N PHE A 252 28.52 -5.85 1.89
CA PHE A 252 27.32 -5.85 1.07
C PHE A 252 26.06 -5.88 1.95
N ALA A 253 24.96 -5.33 1.46
CA ALA A 253 23.66 -5.53 2.07
C ALA A 253 23.25 -7.00 1.93
N VAL A 254 22.70 -7.58 2.99
CA VAL A 254 22.21 -8.96 3.02
C VAL A 254 20.71 -8.96 3.22
N MET A 255 20.00 -9.71 2.39
CA MET A 255 18.58 -9.97 2.57
C MET A 255 18.40 -11.32 3.25
N ALA A 256 17.91 -11.31 4.47
CA ALA A 256 17.58 -12.53 5.21
C ALA A 256 16.16 -13.01 4.85
N LYS A 257 15.94 -14.32 4.93
CA LYS A 257 14.65 -14.94 4.69
C LYS A 257 13.60 -14.46 5.69
N ASP A 258 13.98 -14.40 6.95
CA ASP A 258 13.15 -14.02 8.09
C ASP A 258 14.01 -13.59 9.28
N GLU A 259 13.36 -13.15 10.33
CA GLU A 259 13.97 -12.70 11.57
C GLU A 259 14.81 -13.79 12.26
N SER A 260 14.39 -15.06 12.16
CA SER A 260 15.12 -16.16 12.79
C SER A 260 16.51 -16.34 12.20
N VAL A 261 16.65 -16.11 10.90
CA VAL A 261 17.96 -16.11 10.22
C VAL A 261 18.81 -14.95 10.69
N VAL A 262 18.23 -13.76 10.84
CA VAL A 262 18.98 -12.58 11.32
C VAL A 262 19.49 -12.80 12.73
N LYS A 263 18.67 -13.31 13.65
CA LYS A 263 19.05 -13.60 15.04
C LYS A 263 20.11 -14.71 15.16
N ARG A 264 20.14 -15.63 14.21
CA ARG A 264 21.18 -16.69 14.18
C ARG A 264 22.54 -16.17 13.71
N GLU A 265 22.53 -15.24 12.75
CA GLU A 265 23.77 -14.76 12.10
C GLU A 265 24.29 -13.45 12.71
N CYS A 266 23.45 -12.71 13.45
CA CYS A 266 23.77 -11.39 13.98
C CYS A 266 23.32 -11.23 15.43
N VAL A 267 24.02 -10.39 16.19
CA VAL A 267 23.52 -9.88 17.46
C VAL A 267 22.52 -8.76 17.19
N VAL A 268 21.29 -8.93 17.64
CA VAL A 268 20.19 -8.00 17.39
C VAL A 268 19.59 -7.54 18.72
N THR A 269 19.55 -6.23 18.96
CA THR A 269 18.86 -5.66 20.13
C THR A 269 17.34 -5.61 19.91
N PRO A 270 16.52 -5.53 20.99
CA PRO A 270 15.08 -5.39 20.86
C PRO A 270 14.64 -4.18 20.01
N GLU A 271 15.37 -3.06 20.10
CA GLU A 271 15.10 -1.85 19.31
C GLU A 271 15.39 -2.09 17.83
N GLN A 272 16.50 -2.77 17.52
CA GLN A 272 16.83 -3.14 16.13
C GLN A 272 15.81 -4.13 15.55
N GLU A 273 15.37 -5.09 16.37
CA GLU A 273 14.32 -6.03 15.97
C GLU A 273 13.00 -5.30 15.65
N ALA A 274 12.59 -4.36 16.50
CA ALA A 274 11.38 -3.56 16.27
C ALA A 274 11.45 -2.73 14.97
N ILE A 275 12.64 -2.25 14.60
CA ILE A 275 12.86 -1.55 13.33
C ILE A 275 12.83 -2.53 12.16
N LEU A 276 13.51 -3.68 12.25
CA LEU A 276 13.59 -4.67 11.17
C LEU A 276 12.24 -5.32 10.87
N THR A 277 11.39 -5.51 11.89
CA THR A 277 10.05 -6.11 11.77
C THR A 277 8.95 -5.06 11.65
N GLY A 278 9.30 -3.78 11.75
CA GLY A 278 8.37 -2.67 11.64
C GLY A 278 7.73 -2.54 10.27
N HIS A 279 6.60 -1.88 10.22
CA HIS A 279 5.84 -1.69 9.00
C HIS A 279 6.39 -0.60 8.09
N CYS A 280 7.25 0.28 8.60
CA CYS A 280 7.91 1.29 7.80
C CYS A 280 9.10 0.67 7.05
N LEU A 281 9.10 0.82 5.74
CA LEU A 281 10.29 0.50 4.96
C LEU A 281 11.41 1.46 5.36
N LEU A 282 12.60 0.93 5.61
CA LEU A 282 13.78 1.75 5.87
C LEU A 282 14.25 2.39 4.56
N TYR A 283 13.88 3.65 4.35
CA TYR A 283 14.32 4.42 3.17
C TYR A 283 15.71 5.01 3.33
N THR A 284 16.22 5.08 4.54
CA THR A 284 17.47 5.74 4.84
C THR A 284 18.48 4.75 5.41
N SER A 285 19.28 4.21 4.55
CA SER A 285 20.65 3.87 4.90
C SER A 285 21.48 5.13 4.63
N PRO A 286 22.24 5.67 5.57
CA PRO A 286 23.19 6.71 5.26
C PRO A 286 24.08 6.19 4.14
N SER A 287 23.98 6.84 2.98
CA SER A 287 24.82 6.51 1.85
C SER A 287 26.24 6.83 2.23
N PRO A 288 27.19 5.91 2.04
CA PRO A 288 28.60 6.26 2.26
C PRO A 288 29.14 7.23 1.22
N ARG A 289 28.26 7.80 0.40
CA ARG A 289 28.56 8.88 -0.54
C ARG A 289 28.09 10.24 -0.04
N ASP A 290 27.36 10.29 1.06
CA ASP A 290 26.89 11.49 1.71
C ASP A 290 27.90 11.96 2.73
#